data_d8f9a8c755f7f6f2658d03b52fe92848
#
_entry.id   d8f9a8c755f7f6f2658d03b52fe92848
#
_cell.length_a   1.000
_cell.length_b   1.000
_cell.length_c   1.000
_cell.angle_alpha   90.00
_cell.angle_beta   90.00
_cell.angle_gamma   90.00
#
_symmetry.space_group_name_H-M   'P 1'
#
loop_
_entity.id
_entity.type
_entity.pdbx_description
1 polymer ?
#
loop_
_entity_poly.entity_id
_entity_poly.type
_entity_poly.pdbx_seq_one_letter_code
_entity_poly.pdbx_strand_id
1 'polypeptide(L)'
;MNFNGIISLLFACIEFLLLFNLLVFIKKSRFSNVALTMIALLASYQLMEFIICQFNLTASFYPYLVFVIISFLPPLNLLLVFTLIDFKHKLITYLIFLPAFFFSIYYLYVIPEFEVVKCTVLYASYHYPQGDLYGVFYYLPILISLILLGKFIRKEKDKKKKNVANLLFWGAIFISLPVIVGFALMFSGNYSIISAIESIMCKFAFVYAIILSFVCLYNSPFNDERNYFKYLFNNKQ
;
A
#
# COMPACT_ATOMS: atom_id res chain seq x y z
N MET A 1 -29.99 4.34 -8.21
CA MET A 1 -28.69 3.72 -8.42
C MET A 1 -27.85 4.02 -7.17
N ASN A 2 -27.28 3.01 -6.57
CA ASN A 2 -26.37 3.21 -5.42
C ASN A 2 -24.96 3.42 -5.97
N PHE A 3 -24.31 4.54 -5.60
CA PHE A 3 -22.96 4.88 -6.04
C PHE A 3 -21.90 4.58 -4.96
N ASN A 4 -22.22 3.74 -3.99
CA ASN A 4 -21.28 3.37 -2.95
C ASN A 4 -20.05 2.67 -3.53
N GLY A 5 -18.87 3.06 -3.08
CA GLY A 5 -17.59 2.52 -3.55
C GLY A 5 -17.13 2.98 -4.94
N ILE A 6 -17.82 3.91 -5.63
CA ILE A 6 -17.46 4.32 -7.00
C ILE A 6 -16.04 4.93 -7.06
N ILE A 7 -15.62 5.62 -6.02
CA ILE A 7 -14.26 6.19 -5.93
C ILE A 7 -13.21 5.08 -5.83
N SER A 8 -13.54 3.98 -5.14
CA SER A 8 -12.66 2.81 -5.07
C SER A 8 -12.50 2.16 -6.44
N LEU A 9 -13.57 2.07 -7.24
CA LEU A 9 -13.46 1.58 -8.61
C LEU A 9 -12.55 2.46 -9.46
N LEU A 10 -12.71 3.79 -9.38
CA LEU A 10 -11.86 4.73 -10.11
C LEU A 10 -10.38 4.53 -9.78
N PHE A 11 -10.07 4.42 -8.48
CA PHE A 11 -8.69 4.19 -8.02
C PHE A 11 -8.17 2.83 -8.48
N ALA A 12 -8.97 1.77 -8.36
CA ALA A 12 -8.60 0.44 -8.86
C ALA A 12 -8.25 0.47 -10.36
N CYS A 13 -9.08 1.12 -11.18
CA CYS A 13 -8.82 1.23 -12.62
C CYS A 13 -7.49 1.93 -12.91
N ILE A 14 -7.20 3.04 -12.22
CA ILE A 14 -5.93 3.76 -12.41
C ILE A 14 -4.75 2.92 -11.93
N GLU A 15 -4.86 2.27 -10.77
CA GLU A 15 -3.80 1.40 -10.24
C GLU A 15 -3.53 0.18 -11.15
N PHE A 16 -4.56 -0.43 -11.73
CA PHE A 16 -4.40 -1.48 -12.74
C PHE A 16 -3.73 -0.96 -14.02
N LEU A 17 -4.08 0.24 -14.49
CA LEU A 17 -3.40 0.86 -15.62
C LEU A 17 -1.93 1.13 -15.33
N LEU A 18 -1.61 1.66 -14.14
CA LEU A 18 -0.22 1.84 -13.70
C LEU A 18 0.52 0.50 -13.65
N LEU A 19 -0.09 -0.51 -13.01
CA LEU A 19 0.48 -1.85 -12.90
C LEU A 19 0.79 -2.45 -14.27
N PHE A 20 -0.17 -2.41 -15.20
CA PHE A 20 0.00 -2.95 -16.55
C PHE A 20 1.12 -2.23 -17.30
N ASN A 21 1.14 -0.89 -17.27
CA ASN A 21 2.21 -0.12 -17.89
C ASN A 21 3.59 -0.49 -17.32
N LEU A 22 3.70 -0.60 -16.00
CA LEU A 22 4.96 -0.96 -15.36
C LEU A 22 5.41 -2.39 -15.72
N LEU A 23 4.48 -3.35 -15.78
CA LEU A 23 4.79 -4.74 -16.16
C LEU A 23 5.38 -4.84 -17.58
N VAL A 24 4.90 -3.98 -18.51
CA VAL A 24 5.36 -3.97 -19.90
C VAL A 24 6.68 -3.22 -20.06
N PHE A 25 6.86 -2.09 -19.39
CA PHE A 25 7.93 -1.14 -19.68
C PHE A 25 9.12 -1.18 -18.73
N ILE A 26 9.02 -1.84 -17.57
CA ILE A 26 10.10 -1.86 -16.59
C ILE A 26 10.90 -3.15 -16.64
N LYS A 27 12.22 -3.04 -16.60
CA LYS A 27 13.10 -4.19 -16.38
C LYS A 27 12.89 -4.75 -14.98
N LYS A 28 12.62 -6.05 -14.89
CA LYS A 28 12.38 -6.75 -13.61
C LYS A 28 13.62 -6.68 -12.72
N SER A 29 13.47 -6.09 -11.55
CA SER A 29 14.44 -6.07 -10.47
C SER A 29 13.75 -6.49 -9.17
N ARG A 30 14.51 -6.83 -8.13
CA ARG A 30 13.91 -7.15 -6.83
C ARG A 30 13.08 -5.98 -6.28
N PHE A 31 13.59 -4.77 -6.42
CA PHE A 31 12.89 -3.54 -6.02
C PHE A 31 11.58 -3.36 -6.81
N SER A 32 11.64 -3.45 -8.15
CA SER A 32 10.45 -3.26 -9.00
C SER A 32 9.41 -4.36 -8.76
N ASN A 33 9.82 -5.61 -8.54
CA ASN A 33 8.87 -6.68 -8.25
C ASN A 33 8.10 -6.44 -6.95
N VAL A 34 8.77 -5.98 -5.87
CA VAL A 34 8.11 -5.63 -4.61
C VAL A 34 7.13 -4.47 -4.81
N ALA A 35 7.54 -3.41 -5.51
CA ALA A 35 6.68 -2.27 -5.80
C ALA A 35 5.44 -2.67 -6.65
N LEU A 36 5.63 -3.50 -7.68
CA LEU A 36 4.54 -4.05 -8.49
C LEU A 36 3.55 -4.87 -7.65
N THR A 37 4.07 -5.71 -6.73
CA THR A 37 3.22 -6.49 -5.81
C THR A 37 2.40 -5.56 -4.91
N MET A 38 3.00 -4.47 -4.40
CA MET A 38 2.28 -3.50 -3.58
C MET A 38 1.16 -2.81 -4.37
N ILE A 39 1.43 -2.35 -5.61
CA ILE A 39 0.42 -1.73 -6.47
C ILE A 39 -0.70 -2.73 -6.79
N ALA A 40 -0.36 -4.00 -7.06
CA ALA A 40 -1.35 -5.04 -7.32
C ALA A 40 -2.27 -5.29 -6.11
N LEU A 41 -1.71 -5.34 -4.89
CA LEU A 41 -2.51 -5.50 -3.67
C LEU A 41 -3.39 -4.28 -3.40
N LEU A 42 -2.89 -3.06 -3.62
CA LEU A 42 -3.69 -1.84 -3.49
C LEU A 42 -4.87 -1.84 -4.48
N ALA A 43 -4.61 -2.14 -5.76
CA ALA A 43 -5.65 -2.26 -6.77
C ALA A 43 -6.69 -3.34 -6.41
N SER A 44 -6.23 -4.49 -5.92
CA SER A 44 -7.10 -5.58 -5.47
C SER A 44 -7.97 -5.16 -4.28
N TYR A 45 -7.40 -4.44 -3.30
CA TYR A 45 -8.15 -3.88 -2.18
C TYR A 45 -9.26 -2.93 -2.65
N GLN A 46 -8.90 -1.95 -3.50
CA GLN A 46 -9.86 -0.97 -4.01
C GLN A 46 -10.99 -1.63 -4.80
N LEU A 47 -10.65 -2.64 -5.63
CA LEU A 47 -11.64 -3.40 -6.38
C LEU A 47 -12.57 -4.19 -5.46
N MET A 48 -12.04 -4.86 -4.43
CA MET A 48 -12.85 -5.61 -3.46
C MET A 48 -13.77 -4.68 -2.66
N GLU A 49 -13.29 -3.52 -2.23
CA GLU A 49 -14.11 -2.52 -1.55
C GLU A 49 -15.28 -2.06 -2.42
N PHE A 50 -15.03 -1.80 -3.72
CA PHE A 50 -16.09 -1.48 -4.68
C PHE A 50 -17.11 -2.61 -4.80
N ILE A 51 -16.65 -3.85 -5.00
CA ILE A 51 -17.51 -5.02 -5.16
C ILE A 51 -18.40 -5.22 -3.91
N ILE A 52 -17.82 -5.15 -2.72
CA ILE A 52 -18.56 -5.29 -1.46
C ILE A 52 -19.65 -4.23 -1.36
N CYS A 53 -19.31 -2.97 -1.61
CA CYS A 53 -20.24 -1.86 -1.43
C CYS A 53 -21.28 -1.75 -2.54
N GLN A 54 -20.94 -2.08 -3.78
CA GLN A 54 -21.87 -2.00 -4.91
C GLN A 54 -22.90 -3.13 -4.90
N PHE A 55 -22.46 -4.35 -4.54
CA PHE A 55 -23.31 -5.54 -4.54
C PHE A 55 -23.88 -5.88 -3.16
N ASN A 56 -23.62 -5.03 -2.15
CA ASN A 56 -24.05 -5.23 -0.76
C ASN A 56 -23.67 -6.63 -0.22
N LEU A 57 -22.42 -7.04 -0.43
CA LEU A 57 -21.93 -8.33 0.02
C LEU A 57 -21.67 -8.29 1.54
N THR A 58 -22.62 -8.82 2.31
CA THR A 58 -22.59 -8.80 3.79
C THR A 58 -21.93 -10.03 4.42
N ALA A 59 -21.59 -11.05 3.62
CA ALA A 59 -20.96 -12.25 4.17
C ALA A 59 -19.55 -11.92 4.74
N SER A 60 -19.29 -12.34 5.96
CA SER A 60 -18.08 -12.03 6.74
C SER A 60 -16.76 -12.44 6.05
N PHE A 61 -16.85 -13.36 5.09
CA PHE A 61 -15.68 -13.77 4.29
C PHE A 61 -15.12 -12.65 3.43
N TYR A 62 -15.94 -11.72 2.91
CA TYR A 62 -15.48 -10.64 2.05
C TYR A 62 -14.64 -9.59 2.80
N PRO A 63 -15.09 -9.03 3.94
CA PRO A 63 -14.24 -8.13 4.73
C PRO A 63 -12.98 -8.83 5.27
N TYR A 64 -13.04 -10.15 5.58
CA TYR A 64 -11.83 -10.91 5.90
C TYR A 64 -10.81 -10.93 4.75
N LEU A 65 -11.25 -11.16 3.49
CA LEU A 65 -10.35 -11.11 2.32
C LEU A 65 -9.70 -9.74 2.16
N VAL A 66 -10.48 -8.67 2.31
CA VAL A 66 -9.98 -7.29 2.29
C VAL A 66 -8.90 -7.09 3.35
N PHE A 67 -9.15 -7.57 4.57
CA PHE A 67 -8.21 -7.53 5.68
C PHE A 67 -6.89 -8.27 5.36
N VAL A 68 -6.97 -9.48 4.80
CA VAL A 68 -5.78 -10.25 4.40
C VAL A 68 -4.95 -9.46 3.38
N ILE A 69 -5.59 -8.88 2.36
CA ILE A 69 -4.89 -8.09 1.33
C ILE A 69 -4.09 -6.93 1.96
N ILE A 70 -4.73 -6.14 2.83
CA ILE A 70 -4.07 -4.97 3.42
C ILE A 70 -2.97 -5.35 4.42
N SER A 71 -3.09 -6.49 5.10
CA SER A 71 -2.12 -6.93 6.12
C SER A 71 -0.71 -7.13 5.56
N PHE A 72 -0.58 -7.42 4.27
CA PHE A 72 0.71 -7.61 3.62
C PHE A 72 1.36 -6.30 3.13
N LEU A 73 0.64 -5.18 3.06
CA LEU A 73 1.18 -3.92 2.56
C LEU A 73 2.31 -3.34 3.43
N PRO A 74 2.18 -3.25 4.78
CA PRO A 74 3.25 -2.72 5.61
C PRO A 74 4.56 -3.53 5.58
N PRO A 75 4.56 -4.87 5.70
CA PRO A 75 5.79 -5.63 5.58
C PRO A 75 6.39 -5.56 4.17
N LEU A 76 5.59 -5.45 3.11
CA LEU A 76 6.09 -5.23 1.76
C LEU A 76 6.75 -3.85 1.62
N ASN A 77 6.18 -2.80 2.24
CA ASN A 77 6.81 -1.49 2.28
C ASN A 77 8.18 -1.54 2.97
N LEU A 78 8.28 -2.23 4.11
CA LEU A 78 9.57 -2.42 4.79
C LEU A 78 10.55 -3.25 3.94
N LEU A 79 10.05 -4.28 3.25
CA LEU A 79 10.85 -5.05 2.29
C LEU A 79 11.37 -4.17 1.14
N LEU A 80 10.55 -3.25 0.63
CA LEU A 80 10.95 -2.29 -0.41
C LEU A 80 12.11 -1.41 0.08
N VAL A 81 12.01 -0.89 1.31
CA VAL A 81 13.09 -0.13 1.95
C VAL A 81 14.35 -0.99 2.11
N PHE A 82 14.22 -2.23 2.55
CA PHE A 82 15.36 -3.17 2.66
C PHE A 82 16.05 -3.38 1.31
N THR A 83 15.28 -3.47 0.23
CA THR A 83 15.88 -3.62 -1.12
C THR A 83 16.59 -2.34 -1.57
N LEU A 84 16.11 -1.15 -1.18
CA LEU A 84 16.73 0.12 -1.51
C LEU A 84 18.06 0.34 -0.77
N ILE A 85 18.13 -0.06 0.51
CA ILE A 85 19.32 0.12 1.35
C ILE A 85 20.30 -1.06 1.29
N ASP A 86 20.06 -2.02 0.39
CA ASP A 86 20.88 -3.23 0.23
C ASP A 86 21.03 -4.04 1.53
N PHE A 87 19.94 -4.19 2.29
CA PHE A 87 19.94 -4.91 3.57
C PHE A 87 20.20 -6.42 3.40
N LYS A 88 21.21 -6.95 4.11
CA LYS A 88 21.75 -8.30 3.85
C LYS A 88 21.18 -9.43 4.72
N HIS A 89 20.47 -9.11 5.81
CA HIS A 89 19.99 -10.13 6.75
C HIS A 89 18.70 -10.82 6.27
N LYS A 90 18.86 -11.95 5.59
CA LYS A 90 17.74 -12.73 5.02
C LYS A 90 16.69 -13.14 6.07
N LEU A 91 17.13 -13.59 7.26
CA LEU A 91 16.22 -14.02 8.32
C LEU A 91 15.24 -12.91 8.72
N ILE A 92 15.75 -11.69 8.95
CA ILE A 92 14.91 -10.53 9.30
C ILE A 92 13.92 -10.23 8.18
N THR A 93 14.35 -10.35 6.92
CA THR A 93 13.50 -10.14 5.74
C THR A 93 12.30 -11.09 5.69
N TYR A 94 12.41 -12.29 6.22
CA TYR A 94 11.27 -13.22 6.33
C TYR A 94 10.43 -12.95 7.58
N LEU A 95 11.08 -12.63 8.71
CA LEU A 95 10.40 -12.39 9.99
C LEU A 95 9.43 -11.19 9.95
N ILE A 96 9.67 -10.19 9.09
CA ILE A 96 8.76 -9.03 8.96
C ILE A 96 7.35 -9.43 8.49
N PHE A 97 7.20 -10.57 7.82
CA PHE A 97 5.90 -11.06 7.35
C PHE A 97 5.16 -11.91 8.40
N LEU A 98 5.86 -12.33 9.46
CA LEU A 98 5.29 -13.23 10.47
C LEU A 98 4.01 -12.65 11.13
N PRO A 99 3.94 -11.36 11.52
CA PRO A 99 2.70 -10.80 12.06
C PRO A 99 1.53 -10.85 11.06
N ALA A 100 1.77 -10.52 9.78
CA ALA A 100 0.73 -10.57 8.75
C ALA A 100 0.19 -12.00 8.57
N PHE A 101 1.05 -13.00 8.51
CA PHE A 101 0.64 -14.40 8.47
C PHE A 101 -0.10 -14.82 9.73
N PHE A 102 0.41 -14.46 10.92
CA PHE A 102 -0.21 -14.79 12.19
C PHE A 102 -1.64 -14.25 12.27
N PHE A 103 -1.85 -12.96 11.99
CA PHE A 103 -3.18 -12.37 12.01
C PHE A 103 -4.09 -12.95 10.92
N SER A 104 -3.57 -13.21 9.71
CA SER A 104 -4.37 -13.84 8.65
C SER A 104 -4.88 -15.22 9.07
N ILE A 105 -4.07 -16.02 9.76
CA ILE A 105 -4.47 -17.33 10.27
C ILE A 105 -5.41 -17.19 11.47
N TYR A 106 -5.11 -16.31 12.42
CA TYR A 106 -5.95 -16.05 13.58
C TYR A 106 -7.37 -15.65 13.16
N TYR A 107 -7.48 -14.70 12.24
CA TYR A 107 -8.77 -14.22 11.77
C TYR A 107 -9.53 -15.23 10.91
N LEU A 108 -8.85 -16.23 10.35
CA LEU A 108 -9.53 -17.35 9.70
C LEU A 108 -10.44 -18.13 10.67
N TYR A 109 -10.03 -18.21 11.95
CA TYR A 109 -10.83 -18.89 12.98
C TYR A 109 -12.01 -18.03 13.50
N VAL A 110 -11.93 -16.72 13.36
CA VAL A 110 -12.94 -15.77 13.85
C VAL A 110 -13.63 -15.01 12.71
N ILE A 111 -13.66 -15.57 11.50
CA ILE A 111 -14.33 -14.97 10.33
C ILE A 111 -15.75 -14.47 10.65
N PRO A 112 -16.61 -15.21 11.41
CA PRO A 112 -17.96 -14.75 11.70
C PRO A 112 -18.07 -13.41 12.42
N GLU A 113 -16.99 -12.96 13.04
CA GLU A 113 -16.92 -11.65 13.74
C GLU A 113 -16.60 -10.46 12.81
N PHE A 114 -16.29 -10.76 11.53
CA PHE A 114 -16.07 -9.70 10.53
C PHE A 114 -17.42 -9.20 10.00
N GLU A 115 -17.57 -7.88 10.01
CA GLU A 115 -18.77 -7.22 9.54
C GLU A 115 -18.45 -5.98 8.71
N VAL A 116 -19.25 -5.75 7.66
CA VAL A 116 -19.27 -4.49 6.92
C VAL A 116 -20.21 -3.54 7.65
N VAL A 117 -19.66 -2.57 8.37
CA VAL A 117 -20.44 -1.64 9.19
C VAL A 117 -21.12 -0.58 8.32
N LYS A 118 -20.40 -0.02 7.35
CA LYS A 118 -20.93 1.06 6.51
C LYS A 118 -20.23 1.10 5.16
N CYS A 119 -21.02 1.31 4.11
CA CYS A 119 -20.53 1.63 2.78
C CYS A 119 -20.95 3.04 2.38
N THR A 120 -19.99 3.83 1.90
CA THR A 120 -20.22 5.19 1.38
C THR A 120 -19.66 5.31 -0.03
N VAL A 121 -19.83 6.45 -0.67
CA VAL A 121 -19.23 6.76 -1.97
C VAL A 121 -17.71 6.74 -1.89
N LEU A 122 -17.13 7.18 -0.75
CA LEU A 122 -15.70 7.39 -0.56
C LEU A 122 -14.99 6.21 0.12
N TYR A 123 -15.62 5.60 1.13
CA TYR A 123 -14.98 4.57 1.95
C TYR A 123 -15.97 3.53 2.44
N ALA A 124 -15.46 2.35 2.80
CA ALA A 124 -16.15 1.36 3.61
C ALA A 124 -15.55 1.32 5.02
N SER A 125 -16.36 0.97 6.02
CA SER A 125 -15.87 0.68 7.36
C SER A 125 -16.17 -0.77 7.72
N TYR A 126 -15.18 -1.39 8.35
CA TYR A 126 -15.23 -2.79 8.74
C TYR A 126 -15.08 -2.92 10.25
N HIS A 127 -15.74 -3.93 10.81
CA HIS A 127 -15.51 -4.36 12.18
C HIS A 127 -14.76 -5.69 12.16
N TYR A 128 -13.76 -5.80 13.04
CA TYR A 128 -13.02 -7.04 13.29
C TYR A 128 -12.50 -7.04 14.74
N PRO A 129 -12.38 -8.22 15.37
CA PRO A 129 -11.99 -8.31 16.77
C PRO A 129 -10.50 -7.91 16.94
N GLN A 130 -10.16 -7.40 18.13
CA GLN A 130 -8.78 -7.06 18.52
C GLN A 130 -8.05 -6.09 17.57
N GLY A 131 -8.77 -5.14 16.98
CA GLY A 131 -8.21 -4.17 16.04
C GLY A 131 -7.06 -3.35 16.61
N ASP A 132 -7.06 -3.05 17.92
CA ASP A 132 -5.99 -2.29 18.57
C ASP A 132 -4.64 -3.03 18.52
N LEU A 133 -4.65 -4.33 18.85
CA LEU A 133 -3.45 -5.18 18.79
C LEU A 133 -2.94 -5.33 17.36
N TYR A 134 -3.85 -5.60 16.43
CA TYR A 134 -3.52 -5.64 15.00
C TYR A 134 -2.91 -4.32 14.53
N GLY A 135 -3.51 -3.20 14.91
CA GLY A 135 -3.03 -1.86 14.54
C GLY A 135 -1.57 -1.64 14.93
N VAL A 136 -1.15 -2.05 16.14
CA VAL A 136 0.25 -1.95 16.56
C VAL A 136 1.18 -2.71 15.60
N PHE A 137 0.85 -3.96 15.29
CA PHE A 137 1.66 -4.79 14.39
C PHE A 137 1.59 -4.31 12.93
N TYR A 138 0.50 -3.69 12.52
CA TYR A 138 0.32 -3.11 11.19
C TYR A 138 1.20 -1.87 11.00
N TYR A 139 1.22 -0.95 11.98
CA TYR A 139 1.96 0.31 11.84
C TYR A 139 3.44 0.20 12.17
N LEU A 140 3.86 -0.82 12.93
CA LEU A 140 5.26 -1.02 13.30
C LEU A 140 6.22 -1.11 12.08
N PRO A 141 5.95 -1.88 11.01
CA PRO A 141 6.79 -1.91 9.83
C PRO A 141 6.87 -0.56 9.10
N ILE A 142 5.78 0.22 9.10
CA ILE A 142 5.75 1.56 8.49
C ILE A 142 6.66 2.50 9.28
N LEU A 143 6.57 2.49 10.61
CA LEU A 143 7.42 3.31 11.47
C LEU A 143 8.91 2.95 11.30
N ILE A 144 9.24 1.65 11.27
CA ILE A 144 10.60 1.18 11.02
C ILE A 144 11.10 1.65 9.65
N SER A 145 10.25 1.59 8.63
CA SER A 145 10.55 2.07 7.27
C SER A 145 10.90 3.56 7.27
N LEU A 146 10.13 4.39 7.95
CA LEU A 146 10.38 5.83 8.08
C LEU A 146 11.72 6.11 8.79
N ILE A 147 12.01 5.41 9.88
CA ILE A 147 13.28 5.57 10.61
C ILE A 147 14.48 5.18 9.73
N LEU A 148 14.37 4.07 9.00
CA LEU A 148 15.44 3.59 8.13
C LEU A 148 15.66 4.54 6.94
N LEU A 149 14.59 4.99 6.28
CA LEU A 149 14.67 5.96 5.19
C LEU A 149 15.27 7.28 5.67
N GLY A 150 14.84 7.81 6.82
CA GLY A 150 15.38 9.03 7.39
C GLY A 150 16.88 8.94 7.70
N LYS A 151 17.36 7.79 8.22
CA LYS A 151 18.79 7.52 8.44
C LYS A 151 19.55 7.40 7.11
N PHE A 152 18.94 6.72 6.13
CA PHE A 152 19.56 6.52 4.80
C PHE A 152 19.72 7.84 4.05
N ILE A 153 18.68 8.69 4.00
CA ILE A 153 18.70 10.00 3.34
C ILE A 153 19.82 10.90 3.87
N ARG A 154 20.12 10.82 5.17
CA ARG A 154 21.20 11.61 5.79
C ARG A 154 22.61 11.13 5.43
N LYS A 155 22.76 9.84 5.14
CA LYS A 155 24.07 9.20 4.91
C LYS A 155 24.39 9.01 3.43
N GLU A 156 23.36 8.87 2.58
CA GLU A 156 23.53 8.54 1.18
C GLU A 156 24.10 9.74 0.39
N LYS A 157 25.13 9.47 -0.39
CA LYS A 157 25.83 10.44 -1.26
C LYS A 157 25.30 10.39 -2.69
N ASP A 158 24.80 9.24 -3.15
CA ASP A 158 24.20 9.10 -4.48
C ASP A 158 22.89 9.87 -4.54
N LYS A 159 22.88 10.93 -5.34
CA LYS A 159 21.74 11.82 -5.51
C LYS A 159 20.48 11.08 -6.01
N LYS A 160 20.66 10.06 -6.88
CA LYS A 160 19.56 9.27 -7.43
C LYS A 160 18.89 8.42 -6.33
N LYS A 161 19.69 7.65 -5.57
CA LYS A 161 19.20 6.85 -4.44
C LYS A 161 18.57 7.72 -3.35
N LYS A 162 19.16 8.86 -3.06
CA LYS A 162 18.64 9.83 -2.09
C LYS A 162 17.29 10.40 -2.49
N ASN A 163 17.09 10.75 -3.77
CA ASN A 163 15.81 11.24 -4.27
C ASN A 163 14.73 10.16 -4.19
N VAL A 164 15.04 8.91 -4.55
CA VAL A 164 14.14 7.77 -4.39
C VAL A 164 13.73 7.59 -2.93
N ALA A 165 14.70 7.60 -2.02
CA ALA A 165 14.43 7.48 -0.58
C ALA A 165 13.56 8.63 -0.05
N ASN A 166 13.77 9.87 -0.51
CA ASN A 166 12.96 11.03 -0.15
C ASN A 166 11.50 10.86 -0.62
N LEU A 167 11.29 10.42 -1.86
CA LEU A 167 9.93 10.19 -2.39
C LEU A 167 9.19 9.11 -1.60
N LEU A 168 9.86 7.99 -1.28
CA LEU A 168 9.28 6.93 -0.47
C LEU A 168 9.01 7.41 0.97
N PHE A 169 9.90 8.19 1.56
CA PHE A 169 9.75 8.74 2.91
C PHE A 169 8.51 9.65 3.02
N TRP A 170 8.40 10.64 2.12
CA TRP A 170 7.27 11.56 2.12
C TRP A 170 5.96 10.86 1.72
N GLY A 171 6.03 9.89 0.80
CA GLY A 171 4.89 9.06 0.46
C GLY A 171 4.39 8.24 1.65
N ALA A 172 5.28 7.63 2.42
CA ALA A 172 4.91 6.88 3.63
C ALA A 172 4.34 7.80 4.73
N ILE A 173 4.87 9.02 4.90
CA ILE A 173 4.26 10.02 5.79
C ILE A 173 2.85 10.37 5.32
N PHE A 174 2.66 10.62 4.02
CA PHE A 174 1.37 11.00 3.46
C PHE A 174 0.30 9.94 3.71
N ILE A 175 0.62 8.65 3.51
CA ILE A 175 -0.31 7.55 3.81
C ILE A 175 -0.65 7.50 5.30
N SER A 176 0.30 7.83 6.17
CA SER A 176 0.11 7.77 7.62
C SER A 176 -0.72 8.95 8.18
N LEU A 177 -1.01 9.99 7.38
CA LEU A 177 -1.78 11.15 7.84
C LEU A 177 -3.16 10.79 8.41
N PRO A 178 -3.99 9.92 7.78
CA PRO A 178 -5.29 9.56 8.35
C PRO A 178 -5.17 8.91 9.72
N VAL A 179 -4.12 8.11 9.92
CA VAL A 179 -3.84 7.43 11.20
C VAL A 179 -3.47 8.45 12.27
N ILE A 180 -2.59 9.39 11.95
CA ILE A 180 -2.17 10.46 12.87
C ILE A 180 -3.39 11.29 13.29
N VAL A 181 -4.24 11.67 12.32
CA VAL A 181 -5.50 12.38 12.59
C VAL A 181 -6.45 11.53 13.43
N GLY A 182 -6.58 10.23 13.13
CA GLY A 182 -7.40 9.30 13.89
C GLY A 182 -6.98 9.20 15.35
N PHE A 183 -5.69 9.06 15.63
CA PHE A 183 -5.16 9.08 16.99
C PHE A 183 -5.43 10.42 17.70
N ALA A 184 -5.22 11.55 17.02
CA ALA A 184 -5.52 12.86 17.59
C ALA A 184 -7.00 13.01 17.97
N LEU A 185 -7.93 12.51 17.14
CA LEU A 185 -9.36 12.49 17.42
C LEU A 185 -9.72 11.55 18.57
N MET A 186 -9.06 10.39 18.66
CA MET A 186 -9.23 9.46 19.77
C MET A 186 -8.84 10.09 21.09
N PHE A 187 -7.73 10.81 21.16
CA PHE A 187 -7.33 11.56 22.37
C PHE A 187 -8.30 12.68 22.73
N SER A 188 -9.04 13.22 21.77
CA SER A 188 -10.13 14.19 22.00
C SER A 188 -11.48 13.55 22.37
N GLY A 189 -11.55 12.23 22.52
CA GLY A 189 -12.76 11.48 22.88
C GLY A 189 -13.71 11.20 21.72
N ASN A 190 -13.29 11.41 20.47
CA ASN A 190 -14.13 11.18 19.29
C ASN A 190 -13.72 9.88 18.58
N TYR A 191 -14.50 8.82 18.80
CA TYR A 191 -14.23 7.47 18.29
C TYR A 191 -14.92 7.15 16.96
N SER A 192 -15.75 8.06 16.43
CA SER A 192 -16.65 7.76 15.28
C SER A 192 -15.92 7.49 13.95
N ILE A 193 -14.64 7.90 13.83
CA ILE A 193 -13.87 7.80 12.59
C ILE A 193 -12.94 6.58 12.59
N ILE A 194 -12.70 5.95 13.74
CA ILE A 194 -11.69 4.88 13.88
C ILE A 194 -11.97 3.73 12.94
N SER A 195 -13.20 3.28 12.82
CA SER A 195 -13.59 2.17 11.91
C SER A 195 -13.43 2.48 10.42
N ALA A 196 -13.22 3.75 10.05
CA ALA A 196 -13.04 4.20 8.68
C ALA A 196 -11.57 4.50 8.34
N ILE A 197 -10.68 4.59 9.35
CA ILE A 197 -9.29 5.03 9.15
C ILE A 197 -8.56 4.17 8.11
N GLU A 198 -8.75 2.86 8.15
CA GLU A 198 -8.06 1.93 7.24
C GLU A 198 -8.48 2.15 5.79
N SER A 199 -9.78 2.27 5.54
CA SER A 199 -10.27 2.54 4.19
C SER A 199 -9.82 3.92 3.69
N ILE A 200 -9.85 4.94 4.56
CA ILE A 200 -9.35 6.27 4.22
C ILE A 200 -7.85 6.22 3.94
N MET A 201 -7.08 5.51 4.75
CA MET A 201 -5.64 5.31 4.53
C MET A 201 -5.36 4.65 3.18
N CYS A 202 -6.17 3.68 2.76
CA CYS A 202 -6.05 3.07 1.45
C CYS A 202 -6.36 4.04 0.29
N LYS A 203 -7.19 5.07 0.52
CA LYS A 203 -7.36 6.15 -0.49
C LYS A 203 -6.10 7.02 -0.60
N PHE A 204 -5.44 7.29 0.53
CA PHE A 204 -4.14 7.97 0.53
C PHE A 204 -3.04 7.09 -0.09
N ALA A 205 -3.13 5.77 0.06
CA ALA A 205 -2.21 4.82 -0.54
C ALA A 205 -2.24 4.82 -2.08
N PHE A 206 -3.34 5.28 -2.72
CA PHE A 206 -3.38 5.56 -4.16
C PHE A 206 -2.28 6.54 -4.61
N VAL A 207 -2.06 7.62 -3.85
CA VAL A 207 -0.95 8.56 -4.13
C VAL A 207 0.40 7.84 -4.02
N TYR A 208 0.51 6.91 -3.08
CA TYR A 208 1.72 6.11 -2.94
C TYR A 208 1.94 5.15 -4.12
N ALA A 209 0.88 4.57 -4.67
CA ALA A 209 0.97 3.77 -5.88
C ALA A 209 1.53 4.59 -7.07
N ILE A 210 1.12 5.85 -7.19
CA ILE A 210 1.70 6.79 -8.18
C ILE A 210 3.19 7.05 -7.89
N ILE A 211 3.56 7.31 -6.64
CA ILE A 211 4.96 7.50 -6.23
C ILE A 211 5.79 6.25 -6.53
N LEU A 212 5.29 5.05 -6.19
CA LEU A 212 5.96 3.79 -6.50
C LEU A 212 6.17 3.61 -8.00
N SER A 213 5.16 3.95 -8.80
CA SER A 213 5.24 3.88 -10.26
C SER A 213 6.31 4.82 -10.80
N PHE A 214 6.33 6.06 -10.33
CA PHE A 214 7.36 7.03 -10.70
C PHE A 214 8.77 6.58 -10.28
N VAL A 215 8.93 6.08 -9.06
CA VAL A 215 10.21 5.58 -8.55
C VAL A 215 10.70 4.37 -9.35
N CYS A 216 9.81 3.47 -9.73
CA CYS A 216 10.15 2.33 -10.59
C CYS A 216 10.66 2.79 -11.96
N LEU A 217 9.99 3.74 -12.60
CA LEU A 217 10.42 4.33 -13.87
C LEU A 217 11.76 5.08 -13.73
N TYR A 218 11.90 5.86 -12.66
CA TYR A 218 13.12 6.63 -12.39
C TYR A 218 14.33 5.75 -12.09
N ASN A 219 14.12 4.60 -11.43
CA ASN A 219 15.19 3.67 -11.05
C ASN A 219 15.48 2.62 -12.13
N SER A 220 14.65 2.53 -13.17
CA SER A 220 14.85 1.58 -14.26
C SER A 220 16.12 1.94 -15.05
N PRO A 221 16.99 0.96 -15.39
CA PRO A 221 18.12 1.16 -16.31
C PRO A 221 17.68 1.59 -17.71
N PHE A 222 16.39 1.50 -18.01
CA PHE A 222 15.80 1.98 -19.26
C PHE A 222 16.00 3.50 -19.45
N ASN A 223 16.09 4.28 -18.35
CA ASN A 223 16.35 5.72 -18.41
C ASN A 223 17.80 6.09 -18.72
N ASP A 224 18.77 5.18 -18.52
CA ASP A 224 20.18 5.47 -18.78
C ASP A 224 20.61 5.16 -20.22
N GLU A 225 19.94 4.22 -20.91
CA GLU A 225 20.39 3.74 -22.23
C GLU A 225 19.46 4.09 -23.41
N ARG A 226 18.20 4.45 -23.18
CA ARG A 226 17.26 4.80 -24.27
C ARG A 226 16.34 5.94 -23.86
N ASN A 227 16.52 7.10 -24.46
CA ASN A 227 15.48 8.12 -24.53
C ASN A 227 14.23 7.49 -25.17
N TYR A 228 13.20 7.15 -24.38
CA TYR A 228 11.95 6.53 -24.82
C TYR A 228 11.31 7.31 -25.99
N PHE A 229 11.42 8.64 -25.96
CA PHE A 229 11.03 9.52 -27.06
C PHE A 229 11.86 9.32 -28.33
N LYS A 230 13.15 9.02 -28.22
CA LYS A 230 14.00 8.75 -29.38
C LYS A 230 13.64 7.44 -30.08
N TYR A 231 13.18 6.43 -29.32
CA TYR A 231 12.75 5.14 -29.88
C TYR A 231 11.41 5.24 -30.60
N LEU A 232 10.46 6.03 -30.08
CA LEU A 232 9.16 6.24 -30.71
C LEU A 232 9.24 7.09 -31.98
N PHE A 233 10.24 7.98 -32.10
CA PHE A 233 10.36 8.89 -33.24
C PHE A 233 11.47 8.55 -34.23
N ASN A 234 12.41 7.64 -33.91
CA ASN A 234 13.49 7.23 -34.82
C ASN A 234 13.19 5.97 -35.65
N ASN A 235 12.05 5.31 -35.51
CA ASN A 235 11.62 4.19 -36.34
C ASN A 235 10.84 4.65 -37.58
N LYS A 236 11.10 5.85 -38.07
CA LYS A 236 10.66 6.33 -39.41
C LYS A 236 11.87 6.70 -40.26
N GLN A 237 12.73 5.76 -40.56
CA GLN A 237 13.58 5.78 -41.77
C GLN A 237 13.76 4.36 -42.27
#